data_fc8f6851b0ca30c39f19c84fe02f7399
#
_entry.id   fc8f6851b0ca30c39f19c84fe02f7399
#
_cell.length_a   1.000
_cell.length_b   1.000
_cell.length_c   1.000
_cell.angle_alpha   90.00
_cell.angle_beta   90.00
_cell.angle_gamma   90.00
#
_symmetry.space_group_name_H-M   'P 1'
#
loop_
_entity.id
_entity.type
_entity.pdbx_description
1 polymer ?
#
loop_
_entity_poly.entity_id
_entity_poly.type
_entity_poly.pdbx_seq_one_letter_code
_entity_poly.pdbx_strand_id
1 'polypeptide(L)'
;MRITPDAQPEQGETKMYNIKTLNNISSKGLERLSSNLFAVDEEGAQPDGILVRSAAMQDMALPESLLGIARAGAGVNNIPVDKCSEAGIVVFNTPGANANAVKELVLGGLVLASRKVGKGMEWAKTLAGQGDAIGKLVEKGKSQFTGPELAGKTLGVVGLGAIGVKVANMATHLGMEVLGYDPYISVAGAWSLSRSVRHCVNLSDLIAQCDYITLHIPATAETKGFVNDSLIAQMKHGVRILNFARGELVNTAAMVNALKTGRVACYVCDFPSEALLSAEGAVCIPHLGASTPESEDNCAVMAADELGDYLLNGNIKNSVNFPSVSMPRAGGSRICVVHRNIPGILAAITDVTSKAGLNIDNMTNKSRGDYAYTMLDTGGSVGTADAARLLDVSGIIRVRVV
;
A
#
# COMPACT_ATOMS: atom_id res chain seq x y z
N MET A 1 10.36 -17.77 24.96
CA MET A 1 9.74 -18.95 24.37
C MET A 1 10.60 -19.31 23.17
N ARG A 2 11.22 -20.50 23.13
CA ARG A 2 12.12 -20.90 22.03
C ARG A 2 11.25 -21.56 20.96
N ILE A 3 11.20 -20.97 19.78
CA ILE A 3 10.47 -21.50 18.63
C ILE A 3 11.39 -22.55 17.99
N THR A 4 10.91 -23.78 17.82
CA THR A 4 11.65 -24.85 17.14
C THR A 4 11.82 -24.53 15.65
N PRO A 5 12.95 -24.92 15.03
CA PRO A 5 13.11 -24.81 13.57
C PRO A 5 11.97 -25.57 12.88
N ASP A 6 11.46 -25.03 11.78
CA ASP A 6 10.53 -25.75 10.91
C ASP A 6 11.15 -27.10 10.53
N ALA A 7 10.49 -28.21 10.87
CA ALA A 7 10.97 -29.53 10.50
C ALA A 7 10.92 -29.65 8.96
N GLN A 8 12.06 -29.98 8.33
CA GLN A 8 12.03 -30.42 6.94
C GLN A 8 11.28 -31.76 6.86
N PRO A 9 10.42 -31.95 5.83
CA PRO A 9 9.87 -33.27 5.55
C PRO A 9 11.00 -34.27 5.27
N GLU A 10 10.80 -35.51 5.63
CA GLU A 10 11.73 -36.58 5.28
C GLU A 10 11.93 -36.63 3.76
N GLN A 11 13.09 -37.12 3.29
CA GLN A 11 13.44 -37.14 1.86
C GLN A 11 12.32 -37.77 1.02
N GLY A 12 11.61 -36.91 0.24
CA GLY A 12 10.53 -37.31 -0.68
C GLY A 12 9.13 -36.74 -0.34
N GLU A 13 8.91 -36.23 0.85
CA GLU A 13 7.64 -35.55 1.18
C GLU A 13 7.73 -34.04 0.90
N THR A 14 6.83 -33.54 0.08
CA THR A 14 6.69 -32.09 -0.14
C THR A 14 5.90 -31.49 1.02
N LYS A 15 6.50 -30.58 1.78
CA LYS A 15 5.80 -29.88 2.88
C LYS A 15 4.58 -29.16 2.32
N MET A 16 3.40 -29.46 2.87
CA MET A 16 2.17 -28.72 2.61
C MET A 16 2.03 -27.59 3.63
N TYR A 17 1.84 -26.36 3.15
CA TYR A 17 1.63 -25.19 4.00
C TYR A 17 0.15 -24.93 4.23
N ASN A 18 -0.25 -24.68 5.48
CA ASN A 18 -1.62 -24.38 5.85
C ASN A 18 -1.85 -22.86 5.79
N ILE A 19 -2.77 -22.42 4.96
CA ILE A 19 -3.12 -21.01 4.78
C ILE A 19 -4.52 -20.77 5.34
N LYS A 20 -4.61 -19.90 6.34
CA LYS A 20 -5.90 -19.43 6.86
C LYS A 20 -6.34 -18.18 6.13
N THR A 21 -7.61 -18.12 5.73
CA THR A 21 -8.21 -16.90 5.19
C THR A 21 -9.08 -16.22 6.25
N LEU A 22 -8.94 -14.89 6.34
CA LEU A 22 -9.78 -14.06 7.19
C LEU A 22 -10.53 -13.05 6.31
N ASN A 23 -11.84 -13.08 6.36
CA ASN A 23 -12.76 -12.46 5.42
C ASN A 23 -12.80 -13.18 4.04
N ASN A 24 -13.65 -12.66 3.18
CA ASN A 24 -13.73 -13.12 1.81
C ASN A 24 -12.52 -12.64 1.01
N ILE A 25 -11.66 -13.55 0.60
CA ILE A 25 -10.51 -13.32 -0.28
C ILE A 25 -10.92 -13.77 -1.69
N SER A 26 -10.64 -12.95 -2.70
CA SER A 26 -10.95 -13.29 -4.10
C SER A 26 -10.37 -14.65 -4.51
N SER A 27 -11.18 -15.47 -5.18
CA SER A 27 -10.77 -16.76 -5.71
C SER A 27 -9.55 -16.68 -6.62
N LYS A 28 -9.40 -15.58 -7.40
CA LYS A 28 -8.22 -15.35 -8.23
C LYS A 28 -6.92 -15.29 -7.44
N GLY A 29 -6.97 -14.80 -6.20
CA GLY A 29 -5.83 -14.85 -5.30
C GLY A 29 -5.59 -16.27 -4.78
N LEU A 30 -6.64 -16.99 -4.38
CA LEU A 30 -6.52 -18.35 -3.86
C LEU A 30 -6.02 -19.33 -4.94
N GLU A 31 -6.42 -19.16 -6.20
CA GLU A 31 -5.94 -19.93 -7.35
C GLU A 31 -4.42 -19.83 -7.58
N ARG A 32 -3.75 -18.79 -7.02
CA ARG A 32 -2.28 -18.66 -7.07
C ARG A 32 -1.57 -19.66 -6.15
N LEU A 33 -2.26 -20.16 -5.13
CA LEU A 33 -1.75 -21.13 -4.18
C LEU A 33 -2.04 -22.54 -4.68
N SER A 34 -1.04 -23.19 -5.26
CA SER A 34 -1.17 -24.56 -5.79
C SER A 34 -1.61 -25.53 -4.68
N SER A 35 -2.68 -26.29 -4.92
CA SER A 35 -3.21 -27.29 -3.97
C SER A 35 -2.25 -28.43 -3.62
N ASN A 36 -1.17 -28.61 -4.39
CA ASN A 36 -0.12 -29.57 -4.09
C ASN A 36 0.84 -29.08 -3.00
N LEU A 37 0.86 -27.77 -2.72
CA LEU A 37 1.79 -27.11 -1.80
C LEU A 37 1.08 -26.37 -0.67
N PHE A 38 -0.18 -26.02 -0.86
CA PHE A 38 -0.96 -25.20 0.05
C PHE A 38 -2.34 -25.81 0.30
N ALA A 39 -2.68 -25.96 1.57
CA ALA A 39 -4.04 -26.24 2.03
C ALA A 39 -4.65 -24.92 2.51
N VAL A 40 -5.74 -24.48 1.86
CA VAL A 40 -6.42 -23.23 2.24
C VAL A 40 -7.67 -23.58 3.04
N ASP A 41 -7.77 -23.03 4.25
CA ASP A 41 -8.89 -23.28 5.17
C ASP A 41 -9.23 -22.01 5.97
N GLU A 42 -10.52 -21.77 6.21
CA GLU A 42 -11.00 -20.64 7.01
C GLU A 42 -10.91 -20.93 8.54
N GLU A 43 -10.98 -22.20 8.93
CA GLU A 43 -11.04 -22.63 10.33
C GLU A 43 -9.70 -23.14 10.89
N GLY A 44 -8.68 -23.25 10.07
CA GLY A 44 -7.37 -23.82 10.44
C GLY A 44 -6.80 -23.24 11.74
N ALA A 45 -6.52 -24.13 12.73
CA ALA A 45 -6.05 -23.72 14.05
C ALA A 45 -4.56 -23.40 14.10
N GLN A 46 -3.74 -24.02 13.24
CA GLN A 46 -2.28 -23.90 13.20
C GLN A 46 -1.82 -23.52 11.78
N PRO A 47 -2.14 -22.30 11.29
CA PRO A 47 -1.72 -21.87 9.96
C PRO A 47 -0.23 -21.55 9.91
N ASP A 48 0.41 -21.85 8.78
CA ASP A 48 1.74 -21.35 8.42
C ASP A 48 1.64 -19.91 7.88
N GLY A 49 0.52 -19.57 7.24
CA GLY A 49 0.26 -18.25 6.69
C GLY A 49 -1.19 -17.79 6.85
N ILE A 50 -1.39 -16.48 6.87
CA ILE A 50 -2.75 -15.89 6.90
C ILE A 50 -2.90 -14.92 5.73
N LEU A 51 -3.99 -15.07 4.96
CA LEU A 51 -4.49 -14.05 4.03
C LEU A 51 -5.63 -13.28 4.70
N VAL A 52 -5.52 -11.97 4.76
CA VAL A 52 -6.52 -11.10 5.40
C VAL A 52 -6.83 -9.87 4.56
N ARG A 53 -8.06 -9.36 4.63
CA ARG A 53 -8.43 -8.08 4.02
C ARG A 53 -8.75 -7.03 5.09
N SER A 54 -9.86 -7.12 5.78
CA SER A 54 -10.36 -6.11 6.72
C SER A 54 -10.61 -6.64 8.13
N ALA A 55 -10.49 -7.95 8.39
CA ALA A 55 -10.67 -8.50 9.73
C ALA A 55 -9.69 -7.89 10.72
N ALA A 56 -10.19 -7.53 11.90
CA ALA A 56 -9.36 -7.04 12.99
C ALA A 56 -8.58 -8.20 13.62
N MET A 57 -7.26 -8.07 13.69
CA MET A 57 -6.34 -9.08 14.24
C MET A 57 -5.66 -8.61 15.54
N GLN A 58 -6.02 -7.44 16.08
CA GLN A 58 -5.32 -6.83 17.22
C GLN A 58 -5.33 -7.73 18.46
N ASP A 59 -6.44 -8.43 18.70
CA ASP A 59 -6.65 -9.33 19.83
C ASP A 59 -6.54 -10.82 19.47
N MET A 60 -6.18 -11.12 18.22
CA MET A 60 -6.03 -12.48 17.75
C MET A 60 -4.76 -13.11 18.31
N ALA A 61 -4.87 -14.38 18.77
CA ALA A 61 -3.69 -15.17 19.13
C ALA A 61 -2.87 -15.47 17.88
N LEU A 62 -1.57 -15.29 17.97
CA LEU A 62 -0.62 -15.61 16.91
C LEU A 62 0.02 -16.97 17.23
N PRO A 63 -0.37 -18.07 16.54
CA PRO A 63 0.18 -19.39 16.80
C PRO A 63 1.67 -19.45 16.45
N GLU A 64 2.42 -20.36 17.10
CA GLU A 64 3.86 -20.53 16.86
C GLU A 64 4.17 -20.96 15.42
N SER A 65 3.26 -21.72 14.78
CA SER A 65 3.37 -22.13 13.38
C SER A 65 3.35 -20.97 12.39
N LEU A 66 2.78 -19.83 12.78
CA LEU A 66 2.54 -18.69 11.86
C LEU A 66 3.86 -18.04 11.44
N LEU A 67 4.12 -18.04 10.14
CA LEU A 67 5.32 -17.52 9.51
C LEU A 67 5.09 -16.15 8.84
N GLY A 68 3.91 -15.96 8.26
CA GLY A 68 3.59 -14.74 7.53
C GLY A 68 2.11 -14.40 7.50
N ILE A 69 1.84 -13.11 7.39
CA ILE A 69 0.49 -12.56 7.20
C ILE A 69 0.53 -11.67 5.97
N ALA A 70 -0.31 -11.93 4.97
CA ALA A 70 -0.42 -11.06 3.80
C ALA A 70 -1.80 -10.39 3.76
N ARG A 71 -1.79 -9.06 3.75
CA ARG A 71 -3.01 -8.27 3.64
C ARG A 71 -3.30 -7.95 2.18
N ALA A 72 -4.47 -8.38 1.71
CA ALA A 72 -5.02 -7.97 0.40
C ALA A 72 -5.46 -6.49 0.45
N GLY A 73 -4.48 -5.58 0.42
CA GLY A 73 -4.66 -4.14 0.48
C GLY A 73 -3.42 -3.39 0.98
N ALA A 74 -3.37 -2.07 0.80
CA ALA A 74 -2.18 -1.26 1.07
C ALA A 74 -1.98 -0.91 2.56
N GLY A 75 -3.05 -0.63 3.33
CA GLY A 75 -2.94 -0.31 4.76
C GLY A 75 -2.82 -1.59 5.61
N VAL A 76 -2.33 -1.49 6.86
CA VAL A 76 -2.16 -2.65 7.77
C VAL A 76 -2.64 -2.36 9.19
N ASN A 77 -3.51 -1.36 9.36
CA ASN A 77 -3.98 -0.91 10.68
C ASN A 77 -4.77 -1.99 11.47
N ASN A 78 -5.26 -3.00 10.77
CA ASN A 78 -5.99 -4.13 11.34
C ASN A 78 -5.07 -5.27 11.82
N ILE A 79 -3.75 -5.18 11.62
CA ILE A 79 -2.76 -6.22 11.97
C ILE A 79 -1.87 -5.69 13.11
N PRO A 80 -1.59 -6.49 14.17
CA PRO A 80 -0.69 -6.10 15.26
C PRO A 80 0.79 -6.23 14.83
N VAL A 81 1.26 -5.30 13.98
CA VAL A 81 2.56 -5.36 13.29
C VAL A 81 3.73 -5.51 14.27
N ASP A 82 3.71 -4.79 15.42
CA ASP A 82 4.79 -4.84 16.40
C ASP A 82 4.88 -6.22 17.06
N LYS A 83 3.74 -6.81 17.46
CA LYS A 83 3.69 -8.18 17.98
C LYS A 83 4.20 -9.20 16.95
N CYS A 84 3.84 -9.01 15.67
CA CYS A 84 4.33 -9.86 14.59
C CYS A 84 5.86 -9.76 14.45
N SER A 85 6.41 -8.55 14.54
CA SER A 85 7.86 -8.31 14.44
C SER A 85 8.64 -9.01 15.56
N GLU A 86 8.15 -8.91 16.79
CA GLU A 86 8.72 -9.57 17.96
C GLU A 86 8.69 -11.11 17.85
N ALA A 87 7.64 -11.65 17.23
CA ALA A 87 7.46 -13.09 16.99
C ALA A 87 8.18 -13.57 15.71
N GLY A 88 8.81 -12.72 14.93
CA GLY A 88 9.44 -13.06 13.65
C GLY A 88 8.43 -13.46 12.56
N ILE A 89 7.20 -12.94 12.62
CA ILE A 89 6.16 -13.12 11.61
C ILE A 89 6.24 -11.99 10.61
N VAL A 90 6.39 -12.33 9.33
CA VAL A 90 6.50 -11.33 8.25
C VAL A 90 5.11 -10.83 7.88
N VAL A 91 4.91 -9.52 7.87
CA VAL A 91 3.65 -8.89 7.47
C VAL A 91 3.83 -8.23 6.11
N PHE A 92 3.05 -8.68 5.12
CA PHE A 92 3.01 -8.17 3.76
C PHE A 92 1.78 -7.28 3.55
N ASN A 93 1.92 -6.30 2.65
CA ASN A 93 0.81 -5.56 2.10
C ASN A 93 0.95 -5.52 0.57
N THR A 94 -0.07 -5.05 -0.14
CA THR A 94 -0.10 -5.06 -1.61
C THR A 94 -0.03 -3.63 -2.19
N PRO A 95 1.12 -2.95 -2.10
CA PRO A 95 1.25 -1.58 -2.57
C PRO A 95 1.10 -1.51 -4.09
N GLY A 96 0.22 -0.65 -4.55
CA GLY A 96 -0.01 -0.42 -5.97
C GLY A 96 -0.96 -1.40 -6.66
N ALA A 97 -1.40 -2.48 -6.01
CA ALA A 97 -2.39 -3.40 -6.59
C ALA A 97 -3.72 -2.69 -6.91
N ASN A 98 -4.11 -1.72 -6.09
CA ASN A 98 -5.29 -0.88 -6.26
C ASN A 98 -5.03 0.41 -7.07
N ALA A 99 -3.84 0.60 -7.61
CA ALA A 99 -3.44 1.90 -8.17
C ALA A 99 -4.30 2.33 -9.37
N ASN A 100 -4.82 1.40 -10.15
CA ASN A 100 -5.71 1.72 -11.27
C ASN A 100 -7.07 2.23 -10.79
N ALA A 101 -7.68 1.57 -9.81
CA ALA A 101 -8.96 1.99 -9.25
C ALA A 101 -8.87 3.41 -8.64
N VAL A 102 -7.82 3.69 -7.87
CA VAL A 102 -7.61 5.04 -7.31
C VAL A 102 -7.38 6.07 -8.42
N LYS A 103 -6.61 5.76 -9.47
CA LYS A 103 -6.43 6.66 -10.63
C LYS A 103 -7.77 7.01 -11.27
N GLU A 104 -8.67 6.04 -11.43
CA GLU A 104 -10.00 6.27 -12.01
C GLU A 104 -10.88 7.13 -11.09
N LEU A 105 -10.81 6.93 -9.78
CA LEU A 105 -11.49 7.79 -8.82
C LEU A 105 -10.94 9.22 -8.85
N VAL A 106 -9.62 9.42 -9.00
CA VAL A 106 -9.01 10.74 -9.19
C VAL A 106 -9.53 11.42 -10.46
N LEU A 107 -9.71 10.67 -11.56
CA LEU A 107 -10.34 11.22 -12.78
C LEU A 107 -11.75 11.74 -12.49
N GLY A 108 -12.58 10.93 -11.83
CA GLY A 108 -13.90 11.35 -11.36
C GLY A 108 -13.83 12.59 -10.47
N GLY A 109 -12.89 12.61 -9.53
CA GLY A 109 -12.63 13.74 -8.62
C GLY A 109 -12.22 15.02 -9.34
N LEU A 110 -11.40 14.94 -10.39
CA LEU A 110 -11.02 16.10 -11.22
C LEU A 110 -12.25 16.72 -11.89
N VAL A 111 -13.17 15.90 -12.42
CA VAL A 111 -14.42 16.39 -13.02
C VAL A 111 -15.33 17.01 -11.96
N LEU A 112 -15.48 16.37 -10.79
CA LEU A 112 -16.29 16.89 -9.68
C LEU A 112 -15.71 18.19 -9.12
N ALA A 113 -14.39 18.32 -9.04
CA ALA A 113 -13.72 19.56 -8.62
C ALA A 113 -13.90 20.70 -9.62
N SER A 114 -14.01 20.38 -10.92
CA SER A 114 -14.13 21.38 -11.99
C SER A 114 -15.56 21.82 -12.18
N ARG A 115 -16.49 20.90 -12.20
CA ARG A 115 -17.88 21.11 -12.58
C ARG A 115 -18.80 20.67 -11.44
N LYS A 116 -19.77 21.47 -11.10
CA LYS A 116 -20.71 21.21 -9.98
C LYS A 116 -21.69 20.07 -10.30
N VAL A 117 -21.18 18.93 -10.82
CA VAL A 117 -22.00 17.79 -11.29
C VAL A 117 -22.89 17.25 -10.18
N GLY A 118 -22.34 17.02 -8.98
CA GLY A 118 -23.11 16.50 -7.84
C GLY A 118 -24.29 17.41 -7.48
N LYS A 119 -24.02 18.71 -7.30
CA LYS A 119 -25.09 19.71 -7.05
C LYS A 119 -26.10 19.79 -8.21
N GLY A 120 -25.62 19.64 -9.45
CA GLY A 120 -26.49 19.58 -10.65
C GLY A 120 -27.41 18.37 -10.64
N MET A 121 -26.91 17.20 -10.24
CA MET A 121 -27.69 15.96 -10.09
C MET A 121 -28.78 16.11 -9.01
N GLU A 122 -28.44 16.67 -7.86
CA GLU A 122 -29.40 16.94 -6.78
C GLU A 122 -30.48 17.91 -7.24
N TRP A 123 -30.07 19.01 -7.86
CA TRP A 123 -31.02 19.98 -8.39
C TRP A 123 -31.93 19.38 -9.48
N ALA A 124 -31.40 18.59 -10.42
CA ALA A 124 -32.20 17.95 -11.46
C ALA A 124 -33.32 17.06 -10.89
N LYS A 125 -33.06 16.37 -9.76
CA LYS A 125 -34.08 15.57 -9.04
C LYS A 125 -35.23 16.44 -8.53
N THR A 126 -34.99 17.72 -8.19
CA THR A 126 -36.06 18.62 -7.71
C THR A 126 -37.06 19.01 -8.81
N LEU A 127 -36.72 18.74 -10.09
CA LEU A 127 -37.63 18.98 -11.21
C LEU A 127 -38.63 17.85 -11.45
N ALA A 128 -38.58 16.77 -10.66
CA ALA A 128 -39.56 15.69 -10.76
C ALA A 128 -40.98 16.25 -10.54
N GLY A 129 -41.92 15.81 -11.37
CA GLY A 129 -43.32 16.24 -11.34
C GLY A 129 -43.63 17.51 -12.14
N GLN A 130 -42.64 18.15 -12.78
CA GLN A 130 -42.86 19.36 -13.61
C GLN A 130 -43.29 19.04 -15.07
N GLY A 131 -43.43 17.77 -15.42
CA GLY A 131 -43.92 17.35 -16.74
C GLY A 131 -43.17 18.01 -17.91
N ASP A 132 -43.85 18.50 -18.90
CA ASP A 132 -43.28 19.11 -20.12
C ASP A 132 -42.47 20.39 -19.85
N ALA A 133 -42.59 20.98 -18.67
CA ALA A 133 -41.81 22.18 -18.30
C ALA A 133 -40.32 21.87 -17.99
N ILE A 134 -39.94 20.61 -17.76
CA ILE A 134 -38.59 20.22 -17.35
C ILE A 134 -37.54 20.74 -18.29
N GLY A 135 -37.68 20.60 -19.60
CA GLY A 135 -36.72 21.09 -20.60
C GLY A 135 -36.42 22.59 -20.48
N LYS A 136 -37.48 23.42 -20.33
CA LYS A 136 -37.34 24.87 -20.16
C LYS A 136 -36.68 25.24 -18.82
N LEU A 137 -37.00 24.50 -17.75
CA LEU A 137 -36.43 24.71 -16.44
C LEU A 137 -34.92 24.33 -16.42
N VAL A 138 -34.53 23.23 -17.08
CA VAL A 138 -33.13 22.86 -17.25
C VAL A 138 -32.33 23.93 -17.96
N GLU A 139 -32.80 24.42 -19.11
CA GLU A 139 -32.13 25.48 -19.86
C GLU A 139 -31.99 26.79 -19.05
N LYS A 140 -32.98 27.15 -18.29
CA LYS A 140 -32.96 28.33 -17.40
C LYS A 140 -32.00 28.18 -16.23
N GLY A 141 -31.88 26.97 -15.66
CA GLY A 141 -31.14 26.74 -14.41
C GLY A 141 -29.70 26.25 -14.59
N LYS A 142 -29.33 25.68 -15.74
CA LYS A 142 -28.02 25.01 -15.95
C LYS A 142 -26.79 25.89 -15.73
N SER A 143 -26.90 27.22 -15.94
CA SER A 143 -25.77 28.15 -15.83
C SER A 143 -25.16 28.22 -14.44
N GLN A 144 -25.93 27.92 -13.37
CA GLN A 144 -25.43 27.88 -11.98
C GLN A 144 -24.43 26.76 -11.72
N PHE A 145 -24.37 25.77 -12.61
CA PHE A 145 -23.47 24.60 -12.49
C PHE A 145 -22.27 24.70 -13.44
N THR A 146 -22.06 25.81 -14.08
CA THR A 146 -20.92 26.05 -14.97
C THR A 146 -19.60 25.96 -14.21
N GLY A 147 -18.58 25.38 -14.86
CA GLY A 147 -17.23 25.27 -14.33
C GLY A 147 -16.19 25.13 -15.45
N PRO A 148 -14.90 25.22 -15.13
CA PRO A 148 -13.83 25.16 -16.13
C PRO A 148 -13.65 23.76 -16.72
N GLU A 149 -13.00 23.70 -17.86
CA GLU A 149 -12.46 22.48 -18.46
C GLU A 149 -11.13 22.09 -17.80
N LEU A 150 -10.73 20.82 -17.92
CA LEU A 150 -9.44 20.33 -17.47
C LEU A 150 -8.32 20.62 -18.46
N ALA A 151 -8.62 20.58 -19.77
CA ALA A 151 -7.64 20.83 -20.81
C ALA A 151 -7.00 22.22 -20.66
N GLY A 152 -5.67 22.26 -20.78
CA GLY A 152 -4.88 23.49 -20.62
C GLY A 152 -4.73 23.97 -19.17
N LYS A 153 -5.22 23.22 -18.17
CA LYS A 153 -4.99 23.49 -16.74
C LYS A 153 -3.78 22.74 -16.23
N THR A 154 -3.14 23.26 -15.19
CA THR A 154 -1.98 22.66 -14.57
C THR A 154 -2.37 21.79 -13.38
N LEU A 155 -2.00 20.50 -13.40
CA LEU A 155 -2.14 19.55 -12.30
C LEU A 155 -0.80 19.34 -11.59
N GLY A 156 -0.75 19.58 -10.30
CA GLY A 156 0.35 19.18 -9.42
C GLY A 156 0.08 17.80 -8.84
N VAL A 157 1.01 16.86 -9.04
CA VAL A 157 0.97 15.52 -8.45
C VAL A 157 2.02 15.45 -7.37
N VAL A 158 1.59 15.37 -6.11
CA VAL A 158 2.47 15.25 -4.93
C VAL A 158 2.55 13.78 -4.52
N GLY A 159 3.73 13.19 -4.72
CA GLY A 159 3.98 11.75 -4.60
C GLY A 159 3.84 11.04 -5.95
N LEU A 160 4.95 10.47 -6.45
CA LEU A 160 5.05 9.75 -7.73
C LEU A 160 5.30 8.26 -7.51
N GLY A 161 4.61 7.69 -6.51
CA GLY A 161 4.53 6.24 -6.30
C GLY A 161 3.61 5.57 -7.33
N ALA A 162 3.21 4.33 -7.07
CA ALA A 162 2.41 3.50 -7.99
C ALA A 162 1.10 4.18 -8.47
N ILE A 163 0.45 4.97 -7.60
CA ILE A 163 -0.77 5.72 -7.94
C ILE A 163 -0.42 7.01 -8.66
N GLY A 164 0.47 7.83 -8.08
CA GLY A 164 0.79 9.16 -8.62
C GLY A 164 1.32 9.13 -10.05
N VAL A 165 2.16 8.15 -10.39
CA VAL A 165 2.64 7.93 -11.78
C VAL A 165 1.47 7.66 -12.73
N LYS A 166 0.52 6.80 -12.36
CA LYS A 166 -0.66 6.51 -13.19
C LYS A 166 -1.56 7.74 -13.36
N VAL A 167 -1.75 8.51 -12.28
CA VAL A 167 -2.53 9.76 -12.31
C VAL A 167 -1.84 10.82 -13.17
N ALA A 168 -0.53 11.02 -13.00
CA ALA A 168 0.23 11.96 -13.83
C ALA A 168 0.12 11.63 -15.33
N ASN A 169 0.33 10.36 -15.69
CA ASN A 169 0.22 9.90 -17.07
C ASN A 169 -1.20 10.08 -17.61
N MET A 170 -2.24 9.72 -16.85
CA MET A 170 -3.63 9.92 -17.22
C MET A 170 -3.94 11.40 -17.51
N ALA A 171 -3.49 12.30 -16.64
CA ALA A 171 -3.78 13.73 -16.77
C ALA A 171 -3.15 14.35 -18.03
N THR A 172 -1.98 13.86 -18.47
CA THR A 172 -1.40 14.31 -19.76
C THR A 172 -2.31 13.96 -20.94
N HIS A 173 -3.00 12.80 -20.91
CA HIS A 173 -3.94 12.41 -21.96
C HIS A 173 -5.25 13.21 -21.92
N LEU A 174 -5.56 13.88 -20.81
CA LEU A 174 -6.68 14.84 -20.71
C LEU A 174 -6.32 16.25 -21.20
N GLY A 175 -5.11 16.44 -21.74
CA GLY A 175 -4.63 17.74 -22.19
C GLY A 175 -4.26 18.70 -21.05
N MET A 176 -4.00 18.18 -19.84
CA MET A 176 -3.47 18.99 -18.73
C MET A 176 -1.96 19.12 -18.82
N GLU A 177 -1.43 20.25 -18.35
CA GLU A 177 -0.01 20.36 -18.00
C GLU A 177 0.20 19.67 -16.64
N VAL A 178 1.20 18.79 -16.54
CA VAL A 178 1.41 18.01 -15.32
C VAL A 178 2.79 18.31 -14.71
N LEU A 179 2.77 18.74 -13.45
CA LEU A 179 3.94 18.92 -12.60
C LEU A 179 3.96 17.80 -11.56
N GLY A 180 5.11 17.15 -11.40
CA GLY A 180 5.29 16.08 -10.42
C GLY A 180 6.35 16.43 -9.38
N TYR A 181 6.08 16.14 -8.11
CA TYR A 181 7.01 16.27 -7.01
C TYR A 181 7.06 14.99 -6.19
N ASP A 182 8.23 14.39 -6.08
CA ASP A 182 8.51 13.28 -5.17
C ASP A 182 10.02 13.21 -4.91
N PRO A 183 10.49 13.52 -3.68
CA PRO A 183 11.91 13.46 -3.35
C PRO A 183 12.45 12.02 -3.23
N TYR A 184 11.58 11.01 -3.24
CA TYR A 184 11.91 9.60 -3.05
C TYR A 184 11.50 8.72 -4.24
N ILE A 185 11.28 9.32 -5.42
CA ILE A 185 10.84 8.55 -6.59
C ILE A 185 11.79 7.38 -6.89
N SER A 186 11.23 6.20 -7.05
CA SER A 186 12.02 5.04 -7.44
C SER A 186 12.45 5.11 -8.92
N VAL A 187 13.55 4.43 -9.26
CA VAL A 187 13.99 4.31 -10.66
C VAL A 187 12.87 3.73 -11.54
N ALA A 188 12.18 2.69 -11.07
CA ALA A 188 11.05 2.09 -11.79
C ALA A 188 9.89 3.08 -11.99
N GLY A 189 9.57 3.87 -10.96
CA GLY A 189 8.57 4.95 -11.05
C GLY A 189 8.95 5.99 -12.09
N ALA A 190 10.19 6.45 -12.08
CA ALA A 190 10.69 7.42 -13.04
C ALA A 190 10.64 6.91 -14.48
N TRP A 191 10.99 5.64 -14.72
CA TRP A 191 10.89 4.99 -16.04
C TRP A 191 9.45 4.81 -16.52
N SER A 192 8.49 4.73 -15.61
CA SER A 192 7.07 4.58 -15.93
C SER A 192 6.35 5.91 -16.16
N LEU A 193 7.01 7.03 -15.89
CA LEU A 193 6.45 8.35 -16.01
C LEU A 193 6.49 8.85 -17.46
N SER A 194 5.42 9.46 -17.93
CA SER A 194 5.38 10.12 -19.25
C SER A 194 6.42 11.23 -19.33
N ARG A 195 7.09 11.35 -20.46
CA ARG A 195 8.03 12.46 -20.75
C ARG A 195 7.38 13.84 -20.74
N SER A 196 6.06 13.91 -20.87
CA SER A 196 5.29 15.16 -20.80
C SER A 196 5.11 15.66 -19.35
N VAL A 197 5.40 14.85 -18.35
CA VAL A 197 5.35 15.25 -16.93
C VAL A 197 6.63 16.02 -16.59
N ARG A 198 6.49 17.27 -16.14
CA ARG A 198 7.61 18.08 -15.69
C ARG A 198 7.94 17.81 -14.23
N HIS A 199 9.18 17.48 -13.94
CA HIS A 199 9.66 17.32 -12.58
C HIS A 199 9.87 18.68 -11.89
N CYS A 200 9.34 18.83 -10.67
CA CYS A 200 9.64 19.93 -9.78
C CYS A 200 10.58 19.46 -8.67
N VAL A 201 11.71 20.13 -8.52
CA VAL A 201 12.70 19.84 -7.45
C VAL A 201 12.18 20.32 -6.10
N ASN A 202 11.49 21.48 -6.07
CA ASN A 202 10.92 22.04 -4.86
C ASN A 202 9.40 21.98 -4.90
N LEU A 203 8.80 21.64 -3.77
CA LEU A 203 7.34 21.61 -3.61
C LEU A 203 6.71 22.99 -3.86
N SER A 204 7.34 24.06 -3.37
CA SER A 204 6.88 25.45 -3.55
C SER A 204 6.70 25.82 -5.02
N ASP A 205 7.60 25.36 -5.89
CA ASP A 205 7.54 25.64 -7.32
C ASP A 205 6.34 24.95 -7.99
N LEU A 206 5.97 23.76 -7.49
CA LEU A 206 4.79 23.05 -7.96
C LEU A 206 3.51 23.75 -7.49
N ILE A 207 3.34 23.97 -6.19
CA ILE A 207 2.07 24.43 -5.61
C ILE A 207 1.69 25.85 -6.08
N ALA A 208 2.68 26.70 -6.33
CA ALA A 208 2.45 28.06 -6.81
C ALA A 208 1.93 28.13 -8.27
N GLN A 209 2.16 27.09 -9.07
CA GLN A 209 1.81 27.05 -10.50
C GLN A 209 0.52 26.28 -10.80
N CYS A 210 0.02 25.46 -9.86
CA CYS A 210 -1.03 24.50 -10.14
C CYS A 210 -2.44 25.07 -9.96
N ASP A 211 -3.33 24.73 -10.88
CA ASP A 211 -4.78 24.96 -10.78
C ASP A 211 -5.46 23.83 -10.00
N TYR A 212 -4.87 22.64 -10.05
CA TYR A 212 -5.27 21.43 -9.32
C TYR A 212 -4.08 20.82 -8.62
N ILE A 213 -4.28 20.28 -7.43
CA ILE A 213 -3.26 19.52 -6.68
C ILE A 213 -3.88 18.21 -6.22
N THR A 214 -3.19 17.10 -6.45
CA THR A 214 -3.60 15.77 -5.98
C THR A 214 -2.51 15.14 -5.13
N LEU A 215 -2.91 14.53 -3.99
CA LEU A 215 -2.01 13.98 -3.00
C LEU A 215 -1.93 12.46 -3.12
N HIS A 216 -0.71 11.92 -3.22
CA HIS A 216 -0.42 10.49 -3.31
C HIS A 216 0.77 10.10 -2.43
N ILE A 217 0.90 10.75 -1.28
CA ILE A 217 1.93 10.48 -0.26
C ILE A 217 1.35 9.68 0.90
N PRO A 218 2.17 8.90 1.64
CA PRO A 218 1.74 8.21 2.85
C PRO A 218 1.48 9.21 4.00
N ALA A 219 0.62 8.82 4.95
CA ALA A 219 0.49 9.52 6.22
C ALA A 219 1.57 9.01 7.20
N THR A 220 2.50 9.87 7.55
CA THR A 220 3.57 9.66 8.53
C THR A 220 3.55 10.78 9.56
N ALA A 221 4.41 10.72 10.56
CA ALA A 221 4.56 11.82 11.51
C ALA A 221 4.92 13.15 10.82
N GLU A 222 5.75 13.09 9.76
CA GLU A 222 6.23 14.25 9.00
C GLU A 222 5.19 14.78 8.00
N THR A 223 4.29 13.92 7.50
CA THR A 223 3.29 14.31 6.49
C THR A 223 1.91 14.58 7.09
N LYS A 224 1.71 14.35 8.38
CA LYS A 224 0.47 14.70 9.09
C LYS A 224 0.25 16.21 9.04
N GLY A 225 -0.92 16.63 8.54
CA GLY A 225 -1.24 18.05 8.36
C GLY A 225 -0.38 18.73 7.29
N PHE A 226 0.13 17.97 6.31
CA PHE A 226 0.93 18.47 5.19
C PHE A 226 0.26 19.65 4.49
N VAL A 227 -1.03 19.55 4.20
CA VAL A 227 -1.82 20.69 3.69
C VAL A 227 -2.36 21.48 4.89
N ASN A 228 -1.72 22.59 5.19
CA ASN A 228 -2.01 23.52 6.28
C ASN A 228 -2.13 24.95 5.76
N ASP A 229 -2.41 25.92 6.64
CA ASP A 229 -2.57 27.33 6.26
C ASP A 229 -1.36 27.89 5.52
N SER A 230 -0.14 27.55 5.97
CA SER A 230 1.11 28.02 5.35
C SER A 230 1.27 27.50 3.92
N LEU A 231 0.96 26.21 3.68
CA LEU A 231 1.04 25.63 2.34
C LEU A 231 -0.07 26.20 1.44
N ILE A 232 -1.31 26.31 1.94
CA ILE A 232 -2.45 26.86 1.23
C ILE A 232 -2.18 28.32 0.81
N ALA A 233 -1.52 29.10 1.67
CA ALA A 233 -1.18 30.51 1.35
C ALA A 233 -0.23 30.64 0.14
N GLN A 234 0.54 29.64 -0.19
CA GLN A 234 1.47 29.64 -1.34
C GLN A 234 0.80 29.17 -2.66
N MET A 235 -0.39 28.56 -2.59
CA MET A 235 -1.11 28.04 -3.76
C MET A 235 -1.75 29.19 -4.57
N LYS A 236 -2.14 28.92 -5.82
CA LYS A 236 -2.98 29.84 -6.59
C LYS A 236 -4.32 30.09 -5.87
N HIS A 237 -4.84 31.29 -5.99
CA HIS A 237 -6.21 31.59 -5.55
C HIS A 237 -7.22 30.77 -6.37
N GLY A 238 -8.15 30.11 -5.72
CA GLY A 238 -9.13 29.26 -6.36
C GLY A 238 -8.59 27.89 -6.81
N VAL A 239 -7.45 27.46 -6.25
CA VAL A 239 -6.91 26.10 -6.47
C VAL A 239 -7.94 25.03 -6.09
N ARG A 240 -7.87 23.88 -6.73
CA ARG A 240 -8.68 22.70 -6.41
C ARG A 240 -7.78 21.60 -5.88
N ILE A 241 -8.17 20.97 -4.79
CA ILE A 241 -7.35 19.96 -4.10
C ILE A 241 -8.10 18.64 -4.08
N LEU A 242 -7.39 17.56 -4.41
CA LEU A 242 -7.89 16.18 -4.36
C LEU A 242 -7.07 15.37 -3.36
N ASN A 243 -7.75 14.64 -2.49
CA ASN A 243 -7.10 13.76 -1.53
C ASN A 243 -7.82 12.42 -1.45
N PHE A 244 -7.30 11.44 -2.16
CA PHE A 244 -7.70 10.03 -2.10
C PHE A 244 -6.55 9.16 -1.51
N ALA A 245 -5.65 9.79 -0.76
CA ALA A 245 -4.54 9.12 -0.10
C ALA A 245 -4.86 8.80 1.37
N ARG A 246 -4.82 9.83 2.24
CA ARG A 246 -5.14 9.70 3.68
C ARG A 246 -5.71 11.01 4.21
N GLY A 247 -6.73 10.92 5.08
CA GLY A 247 -7.38 12.09 5.68
C GLY A 247 -6.44 12.96 6.50
N GLU A 248 -5.51 12.35 7.21
CA GLU A 248 -4.53 12.99 8.10
C GLU A 248 -3.55 13.93 7.38
N LEU A 249 -3.44 13.82 6.06
CA LEU A 249 -2.57 14.70 5.26
C LEU A 249 -3.07 16.15 5.21
N VAL A 250 -4.36 16.37 5.49
CA VAL A 250 -4.98 17.70 5.38
C VAL A 250 -5.43 18.17 6.76
N ASN A 251 -5.00 19.37 7.16
CA ASN A 251 -5.55 20.04 8.33
C ASN A 251 -6.98 20.50 7.99
N THR A 252 -7.97 19.84 8.59
CA THR A 252 -9.38 20.06 8.28
C THR A 252 -9.81 21.50 8.58
N ALA A 253 -9.34 22.11 9.68
CA ALA A 253 -9.71 23.49 10.03
C ALA A 253 -9.16 24.51 9.01
N ALA A 254 -7.89 24.35 8.60
CA ALA A 254 -7.26 25.16 7.56
C ALA A 254 -8.00 25.01 6.22
N MET A 255 -8.39 23.80 5.85
CA MET A 255 -9.12 23.53 4.61
C MET A 255 -10.52 24.17 4.61
N VAL A 256 -11.29 24.02 5.70
CA VAL A 256 -12.62 24.62 5.83
C VAL A 256 -12.53 26.15 5.77
N ASN A 257 -11.53 26.75 6.42
CA ASN A 257 -11.30 28.20 6.32
C ASN A 257 -10.92 28.63 4.89
N ALA A 258 -10.06 27.87 4.21
CA ALA A 258 -9.66 28.16 2.84
C ALA A 258 -10.82 28.04 1.83
N LEU A 259 -11.73 27.11 2.01
CA LEU A 259 -12.96 26.98 1.23
C LEU A 259 -13.88 28.19 1.47
N LYS A 260 -14.09 28.57 2.73
CA LYS A 260 -14.93 29.71 3.13
C LYS A 260 -14.42 31.03 2.54
N THR A 261 -13.11 31.23 2.47
CA THR A 261 -12.49 32.45 1.93
C THR A 261 -12.31 32.41 0.42
N GLY A 262 -12.65 31.31 -0.25
CA GLY A 262 -12.46 31.11 -1.69
C GLY A 262 -10.99 30.90 -2.09
N ARG A 263 -10.06 30.81 -1.13
CA ARG A 263 -8.64 30.50 -1.40
C ARG A 263 -8.51 29.15 -2.08
N VAL A 264 -9.29 28.16 -1.63
CA VAL A 264 -9.53 26.87 -2.28
C VAL A 264 -10.94 26.89 -2.87
N ALA A 265 -11.08 26.64 -4.16
CA ALA A 265 -12.38 26.65 -4.83
C ALA A 265 -13.16 25.35 -4.61
N CYS A 266 -12.44 24.23 -4.48
CA CYS A 266 -13.04 22.92 -4.21
C CYS A 266 -12.02 21.98 -3.56
N TYR A 267 -12.48 21.19 -2.58
CA TYR A 267 -11.75 20.10 -1.99
C TYR A 267 -12.51 18.79 -2.16
N VAL A 268 -11.93 17.84 -2.89
CA VAL A 268 -12.52 16.50 -3.11
C VAL A 268 -11.75 15.48 -2.31
N CYS A 269 -12.45 14.70 -1.50
CA CYS A 269 -11.81 13.63 -0.73
C CYS A 269 -12.76 12.45 -0.47
N ASP A 270 -12.19 11.30 -0.09
CA ASP A 270 -12.93 10.12 0.35
C ASP A 270 -12.76 9.85 1.87
N PHE A 271 -12.48 10.93 2.63
CA PHE A 271 -12.36 10.94 4.10
C PHE A 271 -13.32 11.98 4.70
N PRO A 272 -14.64 11.71 4.71
CA PRO A 272 -15.64 12.64 5.23
C PRO A 272 -15.42 12.91 6.73
N SER A 273 -15.65 14.15 7.15
CA SER A 273 -15.76 14.56 8.54
C SER A 273 -16.91 15.55 8.69
N GLU A 274 -17.45 15.71 9.88
CA GLU A 274 -18.58 16.62 10.17
C GLU A 274 -18.31 18.03 9.62
N ALA A 275 -17.09 18.55 9.87
CA ALA A 275 -16.70 19.88 9.41
C ALA A 275 -16.63 20.00 7.88
N LEU A 276 -16.18 18.94 7.17
CA LEU A 276 -16.10 18.93 5.73
C LEU A 276 -17.48 18.74 5.08
N LEU A 277 -18.33 17.88 5.65
CA LEU A 277 -19.69 17.66 5.15
C LEU A 277 -20.54 18.94 5.22
N SER A 278 -20.27 19.81 6.20
CA SER A 278 -20.93 21.09 6.37
C SER A 278 -20.30 22.25 5.56
N ALA A 279 -19.11 22.04 4.97
CA ALA A 279 -18.38 23.09 4.29
C ALA A 279 -18.78 23.21 2.80
N GLU A 280 -19.19 24.43 2.38
CA GLU A 280 -19.42 24.69 0.98
C GLU A 280 -18.11 24.59 0.19
N GLY A 281 -18.13 23.90 -0.98
CA GLY A 281 -16.95 23.65 -1.79
C GLY A 281 -16.23 22.35 -1.44
N ALA A 282 -16.55 21.68 -0.32
CA ALA A 282 -16.10 20.32 -0.07
C ALA A 282 -17.00 19.33 -0.83
N VAL A 283 -16.37 18.32 -1.44
CA VAL A 283 -17.03 17.17 -2.09
C VAL A 283 -16.47 15.92 -1.44
N CYS A 284 -17.23 15.38 -0.51
CA CYS A 284 -16.86 14.16 0.21
C CYS A 284 -17.59 12.96 -0.37
N ILE A 285 -16.85 11.89 -0.62
CA ILE A 285 -17.39 10.59 -1.01
C ILE A 285 -16.97 9.54 0.03
N PRO A 286 -17.63 8.38 0.11
CA PRO A 286 -17.14 7.27 0.92
C PRO A 286 -15.75 6.82 0.45
N HIS A 287 -14.99 6.12 1.33
CA HIS A 287 -13.64 5.62 1.03
C HIS A 287 -13.67 4.53 -0.06
N LEU A 288 -13.81 4.95 -1.32
CA LEU A 288 -14.02 4.10 -2.48
C LEU A 288 -12.77 3.86 -3.33
N GLY A 289 -11.62 4.42 -2.95
CA GLY A 289 -10.39 4.39 -3.77
C GLY A 289 -9.95 3.00 -4.23
N ALA A 290 -10.19 1.96 -3.43
CA ALA A 290 -9.86 0.57 -3.76
C ALA A 290 -11.09 -0.34 -3.90
N SER A 291 -12.30 0.21 -3.92
CA SER A 291 -13.55 -0.56 -3.88
C SER A 291 -14.03 -0.91 -5.28
N THR A 292 -13.24 -1.68 -6.02
CA THR A 292 -13.63 -2.28 -7.30
C THR A 292 -13.31 -3.77 -7.29
N PRO A 293 -14.07 -4.63 -7.99
CA PRO A 293 -13.78 -6.07 -8.09
C PRO A 293 -12.34 -6.33 -8.56
N GLU A 294 -11.86 -5.58 -9.56
CA GLU A 294 -10.52 -5.73 -10.12
C GLU A 294 -9.43 -5.34 -9.10
N SER A 295 -9.67 -4.33 -8.27
CA SER A 295 -8.76 -3.96 -7.19
C SER A 295 -8.68 -5.05 -6.12
N GLU A 296 -9.81 -5.64 -5.76
CA GLU A 296 -9.88 -6.76 -4.82
C GLU A 296 -9.14 -7.98 -5.35
N ASP A 297 -9.37 -8.33 -6.61
CA ASP A 297 -8.66 -9.41 -7.31
C ASP A 297 -7.15 -9.18 -7.33
N ASN A 298 -6.72 -8.01 -7.77
CA ASN A 298 -5.29 -7.68 -7.86
C ASN A 298 -4.60 -7.69 -6.48
N CYS A 299 -5.27 -7.20 -5.43
CA CYS A 299 -4.76 -7.26 -4.08
C CYS A 299 -4.64 -8.71 -3.57
N ALA A 300 -5.65 -9.54 -3.83
CA ALA A 300 -5.63 -10.94 -3.43
C ALA A 300 -4.54 -11.74 -4.15
N VAL A 301 -4.38 -11.53 -5.46
CA VAL A 301 -3.30 -12.16 -6.26
C VAL A 301 -1.93 -11.77 -5.73
N MET A 302 -1.67 -10.47 -5.53
CA MET A 302 -0.39 -10.00 -5.03
C MET A 302 -0.09 -10.55 -3.62
N ALA A 303 -1.09 -10.55 -2.72
CA ALA A 303 -0.93 -11.06 -1.36
C ALA A 303 -0.61 -12.57 -1.35
N ALA A 304 -1.29 -13.36 -2.20
CA ALA A 304 -1.04 -14.78 -2.33
C ALA A 304 0.34 -15.08 -2.92
N ASP A 305 0.75 -14.35 -3.97
CA ASP A 305 2.07 -14.51 -4.60
C ASP A 305 3.21 -14.17 -3.61
N GLU A 306 3.09 -13.09 -2.83
CA GLU A 306 4.09 -12.68 -1.84
C GLU A 306 4.20 -13.67 -0.68
N LEU A 307 3.07 -14.12 -0.14
CA LEU A 307 3.04 -15.10 0.93
C LEU A 307 3.57 -16.44 0.45
N GLY A 308 3.16 -16.90 -0.73
CA GLY A 308 3.64 -18.14 -1.34
C GLY A 308 5.14 -18.13 -1.62
N ASP A 309 5.68 -17.05 -2.20
CA ASP A 309 7.13 -16.90 -2.45
C ASP A 309 7.92 -16.89 -1.13
N TYR A 310 7.38 -16.24 -0.09
CA TYR A 310 8.00 -16.28 1.23
C TYR A 310 8.00 -17.70 1.85
N LEU A 311 6.88 -18.39 1.81
CA LEU A 311 6.78 -19.72 2.39
C LEU A 311 7.66 -20.72 1.65
N LEU A 312 7.70 -20.70 0.31
CA LEU A 312 8.44 -21.64 -0.52
C LEU A 312 9.92 -21.30 -0.69
N ASN A 313 10.26 -20.01 -0.77
CA ASN A 313 11.60 -19.56 -1.15
C ASN A 313 12.28 -18.65 -0.11
N GLY A 314 11.56 -18.25 0.94
CA GLY A 314 12.08 -17.29 1.94
C GLY A 314 12.21 -15.86 1.44
N ASN A 315 11.78 -15.53 0.22
CA ASN A 315 11.88 -14.17 -0.31
C ASN A 315 10.89 -13.24 0.41
N ILE A 316 11.34 -12.04 0.76
CA ILE A 316 10.50 -10.99 1.35
C ILE A 316 10.38 -9.83 0.36
N LYS A 317 9.16 -9.57 -0.12
CA LYS A 317 8.80 -8.40 -0.93
C LYS A 317 7.66 -7.65 -0.25
N ASN A 318 7.65 -6.32 -0.35
CA ASN A 318 6.56 -5.47 0.18
C ASN A 318 6.20 -5.73 1.65
N SER A 319 7.14 -6.21 2.48
CA SER A 319 6.88 -6.33 3.91
C SER A 319 6.89 -4.97 4.59
N VAL A 320 6.00 -4.81 5.58
CA VAL A 320 5.89 -3.58 6.37
C VAL A 320 6.79 -3.58 7.60
N ASN A 321 7.21 -4.74 8.07
CA ASN A 321 8.01 -4.89 9.30
C ASN A 321 9.44 -5.42 9.09
N PHE A 322 9.70 -6.14 8.01
CA PHE A 322 11.04 -6.62 7.69
C PHE A 322 11.56 -6.03 6.38
N PRO A 323 12.89 -6.04 6.14
CA PRO A 323 13.46 -5.53 4.90
C PRO A 323 13.10 -6.41 3.70
N SER A 324 12.96 -5.83 2.53
CA SER A 324 12.82 -6.59 1.29
C SER A 324 14.14 -7.26 0.93
N VAL A 325 14.13 -8.59 0.92
CA VAL A 325 15.27 -9.45 0.59
C VAL A 325 14.81 -10.53 -0.38
N SER A 326 15.50 -10.68 -1.48
CA SER A 326 15.22 -11.72 -2.49
C SER A 326 16.55 -12.24 -3.02
N MET A 327 16.65 -13.56 -3.15
CA MET A 327 17.82 -14.24 -3.68
C MET A 327 17.35 -15.42 -4.54
N PRO A 328 17.79 -15.55 -5.81
CA PRO A 328 17.49 -16.73 -6.62
C PRO A 328 17.94 -18.02 -5.90
N ARG A 329 17.19 -19.11 -6.08
CA ARG A 329 17.59 -20.43 -5.53
C ARG A 329 18.82 -20.94 -6.32
N ALA A 330 19.85 -21.35 -5.59
CA ALA A 330 21.06 -21.93 -6.17
C ALA A 330 21.14 -23.47 -6.06
N GLY A 331 20.08 -24.12 -5.59
CA GLY A 331 20.06 -25.53 -5.22
C GLY A 331 20.45 -25.71 -3.72
N GLY A 332 20.45 -26.94 -3.24
CA GLY A 332 20.73 -27.23 -1.84
C GLY A 332 19.65 -26.69 -0.88
N SER A 333 20.02 -26.50 0.39
CA SER A 333 19.14 -25.95 1.41
C SER A 333 19.33 -24.44 1.55
N ARG A 334 18.25 -23.75 1.92
CA ARG A 334 18.27 -22.32 2.24
C ARG A 334 17.93 -22.12 3.70
N ILE A 335 18.80 -21.44 4.44
CA ILE A 335 18.56 -21.01 5.82
C ILE A 335 18.08 -19.56 5.79
N CYS A 336 16.93 -19.31 6.39
CA CYS A 336 16.30 -17.99 6.51
C CYS A 336 16.29 -17.60 7.99
N VAL A 337 16.94 -16.50 8.35
CA VAL A 337 17.11 -16.06 9.74
C VAL A 337 16.51 -14.68 9.94
N VAL A 338 15.48 -14.59 10.77
CA VAL A 338 14.94 -13.34 11.30
C VAL A 338 15.70 -13.02 12.58
N HIS A 339 16.28 -11.82 12.69
CA HIS A 339 17.09 -11.47 13.85
C HIS A 339 17.06 -9.96 14.16
N ARG A 340 17.54 -9.59 15.35
CA ARG A 340 17.77 -8.19 15.72
C ARG A 340 18.94 -7.63 14.90
N ASN A 341 18.85 -6.36 14.59
CA ASN A 341 19.92 -5.63 13.90
C ASN A 341 20.98 -5.13 14.91
N ILE A 342 21.84 -6.03 15.37
CA ILE A 342 22.85 -5.77 16.39
C ILE A 342 24.25 -6.12 15.89
N PRO A 343 25.31 -5.45 16.42
CA PRO A 343 26.69 -5.76 16.06
C PRO A 343 27.07 -7.22 16.32
N GLY A 344 27.85 -7.80 15.40
CA GLY A 344 28.39 -9.16 15.54
C GLY A 344 27.44 -10.28 15.16
N ILE A 345 26.14 -10.03 14.93
CA ILE A 345 25.14 -11.07 14.66
C ILE A 345 25.47 -11.89 13.40
N LEU A 346 25.95 -11.27 12.33
CA LEU A 346 26.32 -11.97 11.10
C LEU A 346 27.53 -12.87 11.30
N ALA A 347 28.52 -12.43 12.09
CA ALA A 347 29.67 -13.24 12.44
C ALA A 347 29.23 -14.47 13.24
N ALA A 348 28.30 -14.32 14.19
CA ALA A 348 27.78 -15.43 14.96
C ALA A 348 26.99 -16.43 14.08
N ILE A 349 26.16 -15.94 13.14
CA ILE A 349 25.42 -16.79 12.18
C ILE A 349 26.40 -17.60 11.33
N THR A 350 27.42 -16.96 10.76
CA THR A 350 28.41 -17.64 9.90
C THR A 350 29.31 -18.60 10.69
N ASP A 351 29.66 -18.29 11.92
CA ASP A 351 30.43 -19.17 12.82
C ASP A 351 29.66 -20.46 13.13
N VAL A 352 28.37 -20.34 13.51
CA VAL A 352 27.51 -21.52 13.75
C VAL A 352 27.38 -22.38 12.49
N THR A 353 27.16 -21.76 11.32
CA THR A 353 27.02 -22.46 10.04
C THR A 353 28.34 -23.18 9.68
N SER A 354 29.47 -22.53 9.86
CA SER A 354 30.80 -23.09 9.61
C SER A 354 31.11 -24.29 10.56
N LYS A 355 30.78 -24.16 11.86
CA LYS A 355 30.96 -25.24 12.85
C LYS A 355 30.06 -26.43 12.57
N ALA A 356 28.94 -26.25 11.91
CA ALA A 356 28.10 -27.34 11.41
C ALA A 356 28.65 -28.00 10.13
N GLY A 357 29.81 -27.53 9.60
CA GLY A 357 30.42 -28.06 8.39
C GLY A 357 29.72 -27.68 7.11
N LEU A 358 28.84 -26.66 7.15
CA LEU A 358 28.07 -26.20 6.00
C LEU A 358 28.86 -25.12 5.26
N ASN A 359 29.04 -25.32 3.93
CA ASN A 359 29.58 -24.26 3.07
C ASN A 359 28.47 -23.30 2.66
N ILE A 360 28.74 -22.02 2.78
CA ILE A 360 27.82 -20.95 2.35
C ILE A 360 28.13 -20.59 0.90
N ASP A 361 27.23 -20.94 -0.03
CA ASP A 361 27.39 -20.65 -1.44
C ASP A 361 26.93 -19.25 -1.79
N ASN A 362 25.82 -18.79 -1.20
CA ASN A 362 25.31 -17.44 -1.33
C ASN A 362 24.79 -16.93 0.01
N MET A 363 24.94 -15.64 0.23
CA MET A 363 24.42 -14.98 1.42
C MET A 363 23.92 -13.57 1.08
N THR A 364 22.77 -13.20 1.63
CA THR A 364 22.27 -11.84 1.59
C THR A 364 21.68 -11.44 2.94
N ASN A 365 21.96 -10.22 3.36
CA ASN A 365 21.41 -9.65 4.57
C ASN A 365 20.93 -8.22 4.31
N LYS A 366 19.80 -7.85 4.88
CA LYS A 366 19.35 -6.46 4.96
C LYS A 366 18.71 -6.19 6.31
N SER A 367 18.72 -4.92 6.71
CA SER A 367 18.09 -4.45 7.94
C SER A 367 17.02 -3.40 7.66
N ARG A 368 16.07 -3.29 8.59
CA ARG A 368 15.05 -2.26 8.66
C ARG A 368 14.78 -1.92 10.12
N GLY A 369 15.25 -0.76 10.57
CA GLY A 369 15.20 -0.39 11.99
C GLY A 369 15.91 -1.42 12.87
N ASP A 370 15.20 -1.92 13.87
CA ASP A 370 15.72 -2.86 14.88
C ASP A 370 15.79 -4.32 14.40
N TYR A 371 15.29 -4.61 13.22
CA TYR A 371 15.19 -5.97 12.68
C TYR A 371 16.00 -6.14 11.42
N ALA A 372 16.46 -7.36 11.20
CA ALA A 372 17.17 -7.76 10.00
C ALA A 372 16.74 -9.16 9.54
N TYR A 373 17.00 -9.44 8.29
CA TYR A 373 16.72 -10.72 7.67
C TYR A 373 17.92 -11.19 6.86
N THR A 374 18.41 -12.39 7.17
CA THR A 374 19.52 -13.02 6.47
C THR A 374 19.05 -14.28 5.78
N MET A 375 19.43 -14.45 4.51
CA MET A 375 19.27 -15.68 3.74
C MET A 375 20.66 -16.24 3.41
N LEU A 376 20.84 -17.54 3.62
CA LEU A 376 22.06 -18.28 3.25
C LEU A 376 21.64 -19.51 2.43
N ASP A 377 22.27 -19.71 1.28
CA ASP A 377 22.18 -20.95 0.53
C ASP A 377 23.43 -21.79 0.83
N THR A 378 23.21 -23.09 1.07
CA THR A 378 24.28 -24.05 1.37
C THR A 378 24.30 -25.14 0.31
N GLY A 379 25.49 -25.64 -0.05
CA GLY A 379 25.66 -26.69 -1.07
C GLY A 379 25.16 -28.08 -0.64
N GLY A 380 24.81 -28.26 0.65
CA GLY A 380 24.34 -29.52 1.21
C GLY A 380 23.00 -29.37 1.93
N SER A 381 22.41 -30.50 2.35
CA SER A 381 21.21 -30.49 3.19
C SER A 381 21.54 -30.01 4.60
N VAL A 382 20.70 -29.13 5.13
CA VAL A 382 20.80 -28.61 6.51
C VAL A 382 19.90 -29.44 7.41
N GLY A 383 20.50 -30.07 8.44
CA GLY A 383 19.75 -30.80 9.45
C GLY A 383 19.00 -29.87 10.39
N THR A 384 17.88 -30.36 10.94
CA THR A 384 17.09 -29.60 11.93
C THR A 384 17.92 -29.24 13.18
N ALA A 385 18.86 -30.11 13.56
CA ALA A 385 19.78 -29.87 14.69
C ALA A 385 20.74 -28.70 14.41
N ASP A 386 21.21 -28.56 13.18
CA ASP A 386 22.13 -27.46 12.81
C ASP A 386 21.40 -26.12 12.76
N ALA A 387 20.18 -26.12 12.23
CA ALA A 387 19.33 -24.94 12.27
C ALA A 387 18.93 -24.53 13.70
N ALA A 388 18.71 -25.52 14.60
CA ALA A 388 18.39 -25.28 16.01
C ALA A 388 19.52 -24.55 16.76
N ARG A 389 20.80 -24.84 16.45
CA ARG A 389 21.96 -24.16 17.05
C ARG A 389 21.97 -22.65 16.78
N LEU A 390 21.40 -22.20 15.65
CA LEU A 390 21.26 -20.78 15.37
C LEU A 390 20.33 -20.08 16.36
N LEU A 391 19.31 -20.75 16.86
CA LEU A 391 18.40 -20.17 17.86
C LEU A 391 19.06 -19.91 19.22
N ASP A 392 20.22 -20.54 19.51
CA ASP A 392 20.98 -20.26 20.72
C ASP A 392 21.78 -18.96 20.64
N VAL A 393 21.92 -18.37 19.46
CA VAL A 393 22.60 -17.08 19.27
C VAL A 393 21.67 -15.96 19.75
N SER A 394 22.19 -15.15 20.67
CA SER A 394 21.47 -13.99 21.20
C SER A 394 21.10 -13.02 20.07
N GLY A 395 19.84 -12.61 19.99
CA GLY A 395 19.32 -11.72 18.97
C GLY A 395 18.69 -12.41 17.77
N ILE A 396 18.80 -13.72 17.63
CA ILE A 396 18.03 -14.49 16.63
C ILE A 396 16.61 -14.69 17.16
N ILE A 397 15.63 -14.41 16.33
CA ILE A 397 14.20 -14.47 16.64
C ILE A 397 13.60 -15.75 16.07
N ARG A 398 13.86 -16.03 14.78
CA ARG A 398 13.32 -17.20 14.08
C ARG A 398 14.31 -17.72 13.05
N VAL A 399 14.37 -19.04 12.90
CA VAL A 399 15.14 -19.73 11.86
C VAL A 399 14.21 -20.65 11.08
N ARG A 400 14.34 -20.65 9.77
CA ARG A 400 13.64 -21.55 8.85
C ARG A 400 14.63 -22.18 7.89
N VAL A 401 14.40 -23.44 7.53
CA VAL A 401 15.09 -24.11 6.41
C VAL A 401 14.07 -24.38 5.32
N VAL A 402 14.31 -23.91 4.10
CA VAL A 402 13.44 -24.04 2.94
C VAL A 402 14.19 -24.64 1.75
#